data_6f910ab75dab81b74a0591991bd44d8c
#
_entry.id   6f910ab75dab81b74a0591991bd44d8c
#
_cell.length_a   1.000
_cell.length_b   1.000
_cell.length_c   1.000
_cell.angle_alpha   90.00
_cell.angle_beta   90.00
_cell.angle_gamma   90.00
#
_symmetry.space_group_name_H-M   'P 1'
#
loop_
_entity.id
_entity.type
_entity.pdbx_description
1 polymer ?
#
loop_
_entity_poly.entity_id
_entity_poly.type
_entity_poly.pdbx_seq_one_letter_code
_entity_poly.pdbx_strand_id
1 'polypeptide(L)'
;MLTEKPWKLEAIARLLIGVFICMCAGSLVSAVVYHGSGYLKHRAFVSALSILVLLLLVAALLELGKPWTRENFVRRVGIFFICFYPGLILSLWAIHLAGASSTNYSMGQMLLGLFSLQGAVLVLTWRMLRQQKITWGNAFGFSNHWAKAILFGTLVAGIFLPVGVVLQHLCDFIMRLPQSPVQPVEQQAVQTLRTVSSWAQRLAAGICTVGLAPAGEEMLFRGILYPTIKQAGFPKLSLWLTSLAFAAIHLNAVTFLPLLVLSLLLTFLYEKTNNLLAPITTHAVFNAVQFVWLYLQQ
;
A
#
# COMPACT_ATOMS: atom_id res chain seq x y z
N MET A 1 17.69 19.19 -2.40
CA MET A 1 17.66 18.01 -3.33
C MET A 1 17.77 16.75 -2.49
N LEU A 2 17.01 15.71 -2.84
CA LEU A 2 17.13 14.41 -2.16
C LEU A 2 18.54 13.86 -2.32
N THR A 3 19.08 13.30 -1.23
CA THR A 3 20.33 12.55 -1.26
C THR A 3 20.17 11.28 -2.09
N GLU A 4 21.22 10.86 -2.78
CA GLU A 4 21.22 9.58 -3.50
C GLU A 4 20.95 8.42 -2.54
N LYS A 5 20.14 7.47 -3.00
CA LYS A 5 19.80 6.29 -2.21
C LYS A 5 20.85 5.21 -2.41
N PRO A 6 21.31 4.58 -1.32
CA PRO A 6 22.47 3.69 -1.36
C PRO A 6 22.15 2.29 -1.85
N TRP A 7 20.92 1.99 -2.23
CA TRP A 7 20.50 0.65 -2.64
C TRP A 7 20.60 0.39 -4.14
N LYS A 8 20.80 -0.89 -4.49
CA LYS A 8 20.87 -1.37 -5.87
C LYS A 8 19.44 -1.60 -6.41
N LEU A 9 19.27 -1.40 -7.73
CA LEU A 9 17.99 -1.63 -8.43
C LEU A 9 17.48 -3.07 -8.22
N GLU A 10 18.37 -4.07 -8.18
CA GLU A 10 18.04 -5.46 -7.89
C GLU A 10 17.34 -5.63 -6.52
N ALA A 11 17.80 -4.93 -5.48
CA ALA A 11 17.19 -4.99 -4.16
C ALA A 11 15.76 -4.42 -4.17
N ILE A 12 15.54 -3.35 -4.95
CA ILE A 12 14.22 -2.77 -5.13
C ILE A 12 13.29 -3.72 -5.89
N ALA A 13 13.77 -4.33 -6.99
CA ALA A 13 12.99 -5.31 -7.73
C ALA A 13 12.55 -6.48 -6.83
N ARG A 14 13.46 -7.03 -6.03
CA ARG A 14 13.15 -8.09 -5.05
C ARG A 14 12.13 -7.65 -4.01
N LEU A 15 12.24 -6.42 -3.50
CA LEU A 15 11.30 -5.87 -2.54
C LEU A 15 9.91 -5.77 -3.15
N LEU A 16 9.77 -5.19 -4.35
CA LEU A 16 8.48 -5.02 -5.02
C LEU A 16 7.82 -6.37 -5.35
N ILE A 17 8.58 -7.33 -5.85
CA ILE A 17 8.09 -8.69 -6.10
C ILE A 17 7.66 -9.34 -4.78
N GLY A 18 8.44 -9.18 -3.71
CA GLY A 18 8.09 -9.69 -2.38
C GLY A 18 6.81 -9.10 -1.83
N VAL A 19 6.61 -7.78 -1.96
CA VAL A 19 5.35 -7.10 -1.59
C VAL A 19 4.18 -7.67 -2.39
N PHE A 20 4.33 -7.84 -3.71
CA PHE A 20 3.30 -8.41 -4.57
C PHE A 20 2.94 -9.84 -4.15
N ILE A 21 3.92 -10.69 -3.82
CA ILE A 21 3.67 -12.04 -3.28
C ILE A 21 2.87 -11.97 -1.98
N CYS A 22 3.22 -11.08 -1.06
CA CYS A 22 2.48 -10.90 0.19
C CYS A 22 1.04 -10.44 -0.04
N MET A 23 0.80 -9.56 -1.02
CA MET A 23 -0.55 -9.15 -1.41
C MET A 23 -1.37 -10.32 -1.96
N CYS A 24 -0.78 -11.15 -2.83
CA CYS A 24 -1.44 -12.35 -3.36
C CYS A 24 -1.80 -13.33 -2.23
N ALA A 25 -0.88 -13.55 -1.29
CA ALA A 25 -1.12 -14.41 -0.13
C ALA A 25 -2.24 -13.84 0.77
N GLY A 26 -2.23 -12.54 1.05
CA GLY A 26 -3.27 -11.88 1.83
C GLY A 26 -4.65 -11.95 1.16
N SER A 27 -4.72 -11.74 -0.16
CA SER A 27 -5.96 -11.88 -0.94
C SER A 27 -6.50 -13.30 -0.89
N LEU A 28 -5.64 -14.31 -1.00
CA LEU A 28 -6.04 -15.72 -0.88
C LEU A 28 -6.56 -16.04 0.52
N VAL A 29 -5.85 -15.62 1.57
CA VAL A 29 -6.30 -15.81 2.96
C VAL A 29 -7.64 -15.14 3.19
N SER A 30 -7.80 -13.89 2.70
CA SER A 30 -9.07 -13.16 2.76
C SER A 30 -10.20 -13.93 2.09
N ALA A 31 -9.99 -14.46 0.88
CA ALA A 31 -10.99 -15.21 0.15
C ALA A 31 -11.40 -16.52 0.87
N VAL A 32 -10.45 -17.20 1.51
CA VAL A 32 -10.73 -18.47 2.24
C VAL A 32 -11.40 -18.22 3.58
N VAL A 33 -10.97 -17.20 4.33
CA VAL A 33 -11.51 -16.88 5.67
C VAL A 33 -12.91 -16.25 5.57
N TYR A 34 -13.12 -15.38 4.58
CA TYR A 34 -14.38 -14.64 4.37
C TYR A 34 -15.11 -15.13 3.11
N HIS A 35 -15.20 -16.42 2.95
CA HIS A 35 -15.74 -17.11 1.77
C HIS A 35 -17.23 -16.87 1.52
N GLY A 36 -17.63 -16.96 0.25
CA GLY A 36 -19.02 -16.98 -0.17
C GLY A 36 -19.63 -18.39 -0.21
N SER A 37 -20.84 -18.51 -0.72
CA SER A 37 -21.59 -19.78 -0.82
C SER A 37 -20.87 -20.87 -1.64
N GLY A 38 -20.03 -20.49 -2.60
CA GLY A 38 -19.22 -21.41 -3.41
C GLY A 38 -18.23 -22.24 -2.61
N TYR A 39 -17.68 -21.69 -1.53
CA TYR A 39 -16.74 -22.39 -0.66
C TYR A 39 -17.34 -23.64 -0.01
N LEU A 40 -18.61 -23.59 0.40
CA LEU A 40 -19.27 -24.70 1.10
C LEU A 40 -19.32 -25.99 0.25
N LYS A 41 -19.46 -25.86 -1.08
CA LYS A 41 -19.49 -26.98 -2.02
C LYS A 41 -18.12 -27.64 -2.21
N HIS A 42 -17.03 -26.85 -2.11
CA HIS A 42 -15.68 -27.29 -2.45
C HIS A 42 -14.69 -27.10 -1.28
N ARG A 43 -15.19 -27.01 -0.05
CA ARG A 43 -14.42 -26.63 1.14
C ARG A 43 -13.09 -27.37 1.26
N ALA A 44 -13.09 -28.69 1.23
CA ALA A 44 -11.87 -29.48 1.41
C ALA A 44 -10.85 -29.24 0.28
N PHE A 45 -11.34 -29.19 -0.96
CA PHE A 45 -10.49 -28.93 -2.12
C PHE A 45 -9.90 -27.52 -2.11
N VAL A 46 -10.72 -26.49 -1.87
CA VAL A 46 -10.26 -25.09 -1.81
C VAL A 46 -9.29 -24.90 -0.66
N SER A 47 -9.50 -25.52 0.51
CA SER A 47 -8.57 -25.45 1.63
C SER A 47 -7.23 -26.10 1.30
N ALA A 48 -7.24 -27.31 0.72
CA ALA A 48 -6.01 -28.01 0.32
C ALA A 48 -5.25 -27.24 -0.77
N LEU A 49 -5.96 -26.72 -1.77
CA LEU A 49 -5.39 -25.87 -2.82
C LEU A 49 -4.75 -24.61 -2.24
N SER A 50 -5.43 -23.96 -1.30
CA SER A 50 -4.93 -22.73 -0.66
C SER A 50 -3.67 -22.98 0.16
N ILE A 51 -3.59 -24.09 0.88
CA ILE A 51 -2.38 -24.51 1.60
C ILE A 51 -1.22 -24.70 0.61
N LEU A 52 -1.45 -25.43 -0.49
CA LEU A 52 -0.44 -25.65 -1.52
C LEU A 52 0.04 -24.32 -2.10
N VAL A 53 -0.88 -23.43 -2.44
CA VAL A 53 -0.56 -22.08 -2.98
C VAL A 53 0.26 -21.26 -1.99
N LEU A 54 -0.12 -21.23 -0.71
CA LEU A 54 0.64 -20.51 0.31
C LEU A 54 2.06 -21.09 0.45
N LEU A 55 2.23 -22.41 0.39
CA LEU A 55 3.56 -23.02 0.41
C LEU A 55 4.40 -22.62 -0.80
N LEU A 56 3.82 -22.57 -2.00
CA LEU A 56 4.50 -22.09 -3.22
C LEU A 56 4.89 -20.61 -3.11
N LEU A 57 3.99 -19.75 -2.65
CA LEU A 57 4.27 -18.33 -2.47
C LEU A 57 5.34 -18.07 -1.40
N VAL A 58 5.32 -18.81 -0.29
CA VAL A 58 6.36 -18.76 0.74
C VAL A 58 7.71 -19.23 0.17
N ALA A 59 7.73 -20.32 -0.60
CA ALA A 59 8.95 -20.81 -1.25
C ALA A 59 9.53 -19.75 -2.21
N ALA A 60 8.69 -19.10 -3.02
CA ALA A 60 9.10 -18.00 -3.89
C ALA A 60 9.68 -16.83 -3.09
N LEU A 61 9.04 -16.45 -1.98
CA LEU A 61 9.50 -15.36 -1.10
C LEU A 61 10.86 -15.70 -0.44
N LEU A 62 11.06 -16.95 -0.03
CA LEU A 62 12.33 -17.45 0.52
C LEU A 62 13.44 -17.39 -0.53
N GLU A 63 13.17 -17.79 -1.79
CA GLU A 63 14.15 -17.70 -2.88
C GLU A 63 14.51 -16.23 -3.20
N LEU A 64 13.57 -15.31 -3.20
CA LEU A 64 13.85 -13.88 -3.33
C LEU A 64 14.76 -13.35 -2.21
N GLY A 65 14.66 -13.92 -1.01
CA GLY A 65 15.47 -13.51 0.12
C GLY A 65 16.92 -13.95 0.08
N LYS A 66 17.28 -14.88 -0.80
CA LYS A 66 18.65 -15.41 -0.93
C LYS A 66 19.48 -14.51 -1.86
N PRO A 67 20.83 -14.40 -1.67
CA PRO A 67 21.68 -13.64 -2.59
C PRO A 67 21.71 -14.31 -3.97
N TRP A 68 21.55 -13.53 -5.03
CA TRP A 68 21.64 -13.98 -6.41
C TRP A 68 23.04 -13.64 -6.97
N THR A 69 23.87 -14.65 -7.09
CA THR A 69 25.21 -14.56 -7.69
C THR A 69 25.17 -14.99 -9.15
N ARG A 70 26.19 -14.65 -9.95
CA ARG A 70 26.30 -15.09 -11.35
C ARG A 70 26.14 -16.61 -11.49
N GLU A 71 26.80 -17.37 -10.60
CA GLU A 71 26.82 -18.84 -10.63
C GLU A 71 25.48 -19.49 -10.36
N ASN A 72 24.68 -18.89 -9.50
CA ASN A 72 23.38 -19.47 -9.10
C ASN A 72 22.17 -18.75 -9.68
N PHE A 73 22.39 -17.70 -10.51
CA PHE A 73 21.33 -16.83 -11.03
C PHE A 73 20.24 -17.62 -11.76
N VAL A 74 20.63 -18.40 -12.79
CA VAL A 74 19.66 -19.17 -13.61
C VAL A 74 18.87 -20.15 -12.75
N ARG A 75 19.56 -20.88 -11.85
CA ARG A 75 18.90 -21.84 -10.94
C ARG A 75 17.88 -21.14 -10.02
N ARG A 76 18.26 -20.02 -9.42
CA ARG A 76 17.37 -19.29 -8.48
C ARG A 76 16.19 -18.62 -9.18
N VAL A 77 16.45 -18.02 -10.33
CA VAL A 77 15.39 -17.48 -11.18
C VAL A 77 14.43 -18.59 -11.60
N GLY A 78 14.95 -19.74 -12.01
CA GLY A 78 14.13 -20.91 -12.35
C GLY A 78 13.27 -21.39 -11.18
N ILE A 79 13.85 -21.61 -10.00
CA ILE A 79 13.11 -22.02 -8.79
C ILE A 79 12.07 -20.98 -8.41
N PHE A 80 12.43 -19.69 -8.44
CA PHE A 80 11.48 -18.60 -8.17
C PHE A 80 10.28 -18.67 -9.11
N PHE A 81 10.48 -18.76 -10.42
CA PHE A 81 9.40 -18.82 -11.38
C PHE A 81 8.56 -20.10 -11.28
N ILE A 82 9.18 -21.27 -11.01
CA ILE A 82 8.45 -22.52 -10.77
C ILE A 82 7.52 -22.44 -9.55
N CYS A 83 7.91 -21.68 -8.52
CA CYS A 83 7.05 -21.48 -7.35
C CYS A 83 6.03 -20.36 -7.55
N PHE A 84 6.46 -19.24 -8.13
CA PHE A 84 5.66 -18.02 -8.22
C PHE A 84 4.49 -18.12 -9.20
N TYR A 85 4.73 -18.55 -10.46
CA TYR A 85 3.66 -18.59 -11.45
C TYR A 85 2.57 -19.59 -11.14
N PRO A 86 2.84 -20.87 -10.77
CA PRO A 86 1.80 -21.77 -10.32
C PRO A 86 1.09 -21.23 -9.07
N GLY A 87 1.82 -20.66 -8.11
CA GLY A 87 1.25 -20.04 -6.93
C GLY A 87 0.29 -18.91 -7.29
N LEU A 88 0.62 -18.05 -8.23
CA LEU A 88 -0.24 -16.96 -8.70
C LEU A 88 -1.50 -17.49 -9.41
N ILE A 89 -1.34 -18.39 -10.39
CA ILE A 89 -2.46 -18.96 -11.17
C ILE A 89 -3.42 -19.70 -10.24
N LEU A 90 -2.88 -20.56 -9.38
CA LEU A 90 -3.68 -21.33 -8.44
C LEU A 90 -4.36 -20.46 -7.38
N SER A 91 -3.74 -19.33 -6.98
CA SER A 91 -4.38 -18.38 -6.07
C SER A 91 -5.62 -17.75 -6.68
N LEU A 92 -5.55 -17.32 -7.95
CA LEU A 92 -6.69 -16.78 -8.68
C LEU A 92 -7.81 -17.81 -8.82
N TRP A 93 -7.45 -19.04 -9.08
CA TRP A 93 -8.43 -20.14 -9.17
C TRP A 93 -9.06 -20.45 -7.82
N ALA A 94 -8.28 -20.52 -6.72
CA ALA A 94 -8.80 -20.72 -5.37
C ALA A 94 -9.75 -19.59 -4.94
N ILE A 95 -9.41 -18.33 -5.23
CA ILE A 95 -10.27 -17.16 -4.98
C ILE A 95 -11.59 -17.26 -5.75
N HIS A 96 -11.52 -17.66 -7.02
CA HIS A 96 -12.71 -17.86 -7.85
C HIS A 96 -13.61 -18.97 -7.28
N LEU A 97 -13.04 -20.13 -6.92
CA LEU A 97 -13.78 -21.24 -6.31
C LEU A 97 -14.35 -20.92 -4.94
N ALA A 98 -13.68 -20.07 -4.17
CA ALA A 98 -14.19 -19.60 -2.87
C ALA A 98 -15.48 -18.77 -3.03
N GLY A 99 -15.76 -18.26 -4.23
CA GLY A 99 -16.93 -17.42 -4.50
C GLY A 99 -16.91 -16.14 -3.68
N ALA A 100 -15.71 -15.59 -3.45
CA ALA A 100 -15.56 -14.35 -2.69
C ALA A 100 -16.26 -13.21 -3.43
N SER A 101 -17.43 -12.83 -2.92
CA SER A 101 -18.22 -11.70 -3.43
C SER A 101 -17.84 -10.44 -2.65
N SER A 102 -17.58 -9.35 -3.38
CA SER A 102 -17.11 -8.08 -2.85
C SER A 102 -18.17 -7.20 -2.18
N THR A 103 -19.40 -7.70 -2.00
CA THR A 103 -20.52 -6.85 -1.59
C THR A 103 -20.50 -6.46 -0.12
N ASN A 104 -19.82 -7.19 0.76
CA ASN A 104 -19.71 -6.87 2.18
C ASN A 104 -18.26 -7.04 2.67
N TYR A 105 -17.47 -5.99 2.51
CA TYR A 105 -16.08 -6.00 2.96
C TYR A 105 -16.02 -5.85 4.48
N SER A 106 -15.46 -6.84 5.15
CA SER A 106 -15.38 -6.85 6.62
C SER A 106 -14.14 -6.13 7.12
N MET A 107 -14.17 -5.70 8.39
CA MET A 107 -13.00 -5.13 9.08
C MET A 107 -11.78 -6.08 9.02
N GLY A 108 -12.00 -7.39 9.16
CA GLY A 108 -10.91 -8.37 9.06
C GLY A 108 -10.27 -8.42 7.67
N GLN A 109 -11.06 -8.31 6.60
CA GLN A 109 -10.53 -8.21 5.24
C GLN A 109 -9.73 -6.94 5.02
N MET A 110 -10.21 -5.82 5.55
CA MET A 110 -9.49 -4.55 5.51
C MET A 110 -8.13 -4.66 6.22
N LEU A 111 -8.10 -5.21 7.42
CA LEU A 111 -6.85 -5.41 8.18
C LEU A 111 -5.90 -6.36 7.46
N LEU A 112 -6.38 -7.49 6.91
CA LEU A 112 -5.55 -8.39 6.12
C LEU A 112 -4.95 -7.69 4.90
N GLY A 113 -5.73 -6.87 4.19
CA GLY A 113 -5.24 -6.06 3.08
C GLY A 113 -4.12 -5.09 3.51
N LEU A 114 -4.35 -4.37 4.59
CA LEU A 114 -3.38 -3.42 5.15
C LEU A 114 -2.08 -4.12 5.59
N PHE A 115 -2.16 -5.23 6.30
CA PHE A 115 -0.96 -5.96 6.73
C PHE A 115 -0.23 -6.63 5.56
N SER A 116 -0.95 -7.15 4.57
CA SER A 116 -0.33 -7.80 3.41
C SER A 116 0.35 -6.82 2.45
N LEU A 117 -0.03 -5.55 2.43
CA LEU A 117 0.62 -4.51 1.64
C LEU A 117 1.56 -3.66 2.51
N GLN A 118 1.02 -2.84 3.42
CA GLN A 118 1.83 -1.88 4.19
C GLN A 118 2.74 -2.58 5.20
N GLY A 119 2.26 -3.62 5.87
CA GLY A 119 3.08 -4.45 6.75
C GLY A 119 4.22 -5.13 6.00
N ALA A 120 3.92 -5.69 4.81
CA ALA A 120 4.95 -6.29 3.96
C ALA A 120 5.99 -5.26 3.50
N VAL A 121 5.57 -4.07 3.07
CA VAL A 121 6.50 -2.97 2.72
C VAL A 121 7.46 -2.67 3.86
N LEU A 122 6.96 -2.51 5.09
CA LEU A 122 7.79 -2.20 6.25
C LEU A 122 8.77 -3.32 6.58
N VAL A 123 8.29 -4.56 6.64
CA VAL A 123 9.12 -5.74 6.99
C VAL A 123 10.17 -6.03 5.92
N LEU A 124 9.78 -6.01 4.64
CA LEU A 124 10.71 -6.29 3.54
C LEU A 124 11.72 -5.16 3.35
N THR A 125 11.33 -3.90 3.57
CA THR A 125 12.26 -2.76 3.58
C THR A 125 13.26 -2.91 4.73
N TRP A 126 12.79 -3.21 5.95
CA TRP A 126 13.68 -3.47 7.08
C TRP A 126 14.70 -4.59 6.76
N ARG A 127 14.24 -5.71 6.18
CA ARG A 127 15.12 -6.82 5.76
C ARG A 127 16.12 -6.37 4.72
N MET A 128 15.70 -5.61 3.70
CA MET A 128 16.57 -5.06 2.65
C MET A 128 17.65 -4.16 3.25
N LEU A 129 17.28 -3.23 4.12
CA LEU A 129 18.22 -2.33 4.79
C LEU A 129 19.25 -3.10 5.65
N ARG A 130 18.79 -4.09 6.41
CA ARG A 130 19.69 -4.95 7.21
C ARG A 130 20.70 -5.73 6.35
N GLN A 131 20.24 -6.28 5.22
CA GLN A 131 21.12 -7.00 4.29
C GLN A 131 22.19 -6.10 3.68
N GLN A 132 21.86 -4.81 3.47
CA GLN A 132 22.78 -3.83 2.89
C GLN A 132 23.54 -3.01 3.95
N LYS A 133 23.33 -3.30 5.25
CA LYS A 133 23.93 -2.56 6.37
C LYS A 133 23.63 -1.06 6.35
N ILE A 134 22.44 -0.69 5.90
CA ILE A 134 21.96 0.70 5.83
C ILE A 134 21.06 0.98 7.02
N THR A 135 21.24 2.13 7.69
CA THR A 135 20.36 2.58 8.77
C THR A 135 19.11 3.28 8.23
N TRP A 136 18.04 3.28 9.00
CA TRP A 136 16.80 4.02 8.68
C TRP A 136 17.05 5.53 8.51
N GLY A 137 17.94 6.09 9.33
CA GLY A 137 18.33 7.49 9.22
C GLY A 137 18.96 7.82 7.87
N ASN A 138 19.91 6.98 7.41
CA ASN A 138 20.57 7.17 6.13
C ASN A 138 19.63 6.89 4.93
N ALA A 139 18.74 5.90 5.10
CA ALA A 139 17.79 5.54 4.05
C ALA A 139 16.73 6.61 3.80
N PHE A 140 16.14 7.15 4.87
CA PHE A 140 14.92 7.95 4.80
C PHE A 140 15.02 9.32 5.50
N GLY A 141 16.19 9.67 6.04
CA GLY A 141 16.43 10.96 6.68
C GLY A 141 15.85 11.11 8.10
N PHE A 142 15.41 10.03 8.75
CA PHE A 142 14.71 10.07 10.04
C PHE A 142 15.52 10.73 11.17
N SER A 143 16.85 10.67 11.12
CA SER A 143 17.72 11.34 12.08
C SER A 143 17.89 12.85 11.84
N ASN A 144 17.51 13.36 10.65
CA ASN A 144 17.74 14.75 10.25
C ASN A 144 16.57 15.62 10.68
N HIS A 145 16.77 16.47 11.71
CA HIS A 145 15.79 17.47 12.14
C HIS A 145 14.34 16.93 12.24
N TRP A 146 14.17 15.75 12.81
CA TRP A 146 12.88 15.03 12.87
C TRP A 146 11.73 15.90 13.41
N ALA A 147 11.97 16.71 14.46
CA ALA A 147 10.94 17.56 15.05
C ALA A 147 10.46 18.65 14.06
N LYS A 148 11.41 19.25 13.28
CA LYS A 148 11.07 20.21 12.24
C LYS A 148 10.30 19.54 11.09
N ALA A 149 10.65 18.30 10.74
CA ALA A 149 9.94 17.53 9.71
C ALA A 149 8.49 17.26 10.13
N ILE A 150 8.26 16.84 11.37
CA ILE A 150 6.91 16.62 11.92
C ILE A 150 6.13 17.95 11.96
N LEU A 151 6.71 19.01 12.51
CA LEU A 151 6.04 20.33 12.58
C LEU A 151 5.66 20.82 11.18
N PHE A 152 6.60 20.76 10.24
CA PHE A 152 6.35 21.20 8.87
C PHE A 152 5.30 20.34 8.16
N GLY A 153 5.35 19.00 8.37
CA GLY A 153 4.33 18.09 7.88
C GLY A 153 2.94 18.39 8.43
N THR A 154 2.81 18.67 9.72
CA THR A 154 1.53 19.05 10.35
C THR A 154 0.98 20.37 9.79
N LEU A 155 1.84 21.39 9.63
CA LEU A 155 1.43 22.67 9.05
C LEU A 155 0.95 22.52 7.60
N VAL A 156 1.66 21.74 6.80
CA VAL A 156 1.27 21.45 5.41
C VAL A 156 -0.04 20.68 5.34
N ALA A 157 -0.27 19.73 6.25
CA ALA A 157 -1.56 19.03 6.36
C ALA A 157 -2.70 20.01 6.65
N GLY A 158 -2.52 20.94 7.60
CA GLY A 158 -3.51 21.95 7.93
C GLY A 158 -3.88 22.86 6.74
N ILE A 159 -2.91 23.20 5.90
CA ILE A 159 -3.14 23.98 4.67
C ILE A 159 -3.84 23.13 3.60
N PHE A 160 -3.47 21.86 3.47
CA PHE A 160 -4.03 21.00 2.44
C PHE A 160 -5.45 20.52 2.75
N LEU A 161 -5.81 20.33 4.01
CA LEU A 161 -7.13 19.81 4.41
C LEU A 161 -8.31 20.55 3.74
N PRO A 162 -8.42 21.90 3.80
CA PRO A 162 -9.50 22.59 3.12
C PRO A 162 -9.44 22.42 1.59
N VAL A 163 -8.25 22.39 1.01
CA VAL A 163 -8.08 22.15 -0.44
C VAL A 163 -8.57 20.78 -0.83
N GLY A 164 -8.20 19.74 -0.06
CA GLY A 164 -8.64 18.36 -0.28
C GLY A 164 -10.17 18.22 -0.21
N VAL A 165 -10.81 18.86 0.78
CA VAL A 165 -12.27 18.89 0.92
C VAL A 165 -12.93 19.57 -0.28
N VAL A 166 -12.45 20.73 -0.70
CA VAL A 166 -12.99 21.43 -1.88
C VAL A 166 -12.85 20.58 -3.14
N LEU A 167 -11.69 19.97 -3.37
CA LEU A 167 -11.47 19.09 -4.52
C LEU A 167 -12.39 17.87 -4.50
N GLN A 168 -12.60 17.26 -3.33
CA GLN A 168 -13.50 16.11 -3.19
C GLN A 168 -14.95 16.50 -3.49
N HIS A 169 -15.45 17.61 -2.96
CA HIS A 169 -16.78 18.11 -3.26
C HIS A 169 -16.94 18.48 -4.73
N LEU A 170 -15.93 19.06 -5.35
CA LEU A 170 -15.93 19.38 -6.77
C LEU A 170 -16.03 18.11 -7.63
N CYS A 171 -15.25 17.07 -7.31
CA CYS A 171 -15.32 15.79 -8.00
C CYS A 171 -16.71 15.13 -7.82
N ASP A 172 -17.22 15.09 -6.60
CA ASP A 172 -18.54 14.55 -6.32
C ASP A 172 -19.65 15.33 -7.08
N PHE A 173 -19.58 16.64 -7.10
CA PHE A 173 -20.51 17.50 -7.86
C PHE A 173 -20.46 17.19 -9.38
N ILE A 174 -19.26 17.14 -9.96
CA ILE A 174 -19.10 16.85 -11.40
C ILE A 174 -19.66 15.45 -11.73
N MET A 175 -19.43 14.46 -10.87
CA MET A 175 -19.91 13.10 -11.10
C MET A 175 -21.42 12.95 -10.95
N ARG A 176 -22.10 13.86 -10.22
CA ARG A 176 -23.57 13.89 -10.10
C ARG A 176 -24.26 14.60 -11.24
N LEU A 177 -23.53 15.21 -12.18
CA LEU A 177 -24.17 15.84 -13.35
C LEU A 177 -24.87 14.78 -14.20
N PRO A 178 -26.03 15.10 -14.83
CA PRO A 178 -26.86 14.13 -15.54
C PRO A 178 -26.16 13.38 -16.69
N GLN A 179 -25.12 13.97 -17.30
CA GLN A 179 -24.34 13.37 -18.38
C GLN A 179 -23.08 12.62 -17.91
N SER A 180 -22.84 12.55 -16.59
CA SER A 180 -21.66 11.86 -16.08
C SER A 180 -21.74 10.35 -16.29
N PRO A 181 -20.74 9.72 -16.95
CA PRO A 181 -20.71 8.27 -17.12
C PRO A 181 -20.35 7.52 -15.83
N VAL A 182 -19.86 8.23 -14.80
CA VAL A 182 -19.39 7.66 -13.54
C VAL A 182 -20.22 8.19 -12.39
N GLN A 183 -20.84 7.29 -11.63
CA GLN A 183 -21.55 7.67 -10.41
C GLN A 183 -20.57 7.73 -9.23
N PRO A 184 -20.75 8.72 -8.33
CA PRO A 184 -19.91 8.81 -7.14
C PRO A 184 -20.19 7.64 -6.20
N VAL A 185 -19.11 6.92 -5.85
CA VAL A 185 -19.15 5.80 -4.91
C VAL A 185 -18.18 6.11 -3.77
N GLU A 186 -18.61 5.87 -2.53
CA GLU A 186 -17.74 6.01 -1.38
C GLU A 186 -16.63 4.95 -1.40
N GLN A 187 -15.43 5.31 -0.96
CA GLN A 187 -14.31 4.35 -0.87
C GLN A 187 -14.69 3.14 0.00
N GLN A 188 -14.33 1.93 -0.45
CA GLN A 188 -14.64 0.69 0.25
C GLN A 188 -14.11 0.66 1.70
N ALA A 189 -12.93 1.23 1.94
CA ALA A 189 -12.38 1.36 3.30
C ALA A 189 -13.28 2.23 4.19
N VAL A 190 -13.81 3.34 3.67
CA VAL A 190 -14.72 4.25 4.41
C VAL A 190 -16.05 3.54 4.70
N GLN A 191 -16.61 2.83 3.71
CA GLN A 191 -17.82 2.02 3.92
C GLN A 191 -17.63 1.00 5.03
N THR A 192 -16.50 0.29 5.05
CA THR A 192 -16.16 -0.68 6.09
C THR A 192 -16.05 -0.01 7.46
N LEU A 193 -15.38 1.13 7.54
CA LEU A 193 -15.23 1.88 8.80
C LEU A 193 -16.57 2.35 9.37
N ARG A 194 -17.56 2.68 8.52
CA ARG A 194 -18.92 3.04 8.96
C ARG A 194 -19.64 1.87 9.65
N THR A 195 -19.34 0.63 9.30
CA THR A 195 -19.99 -0.55 9.90
C THR A 195 -19.38 -0.97 11.23
N VAL A 196 -18.24 -0.35 11.63
CA VAL A 196 -17.54 -0.68 12.87
C VAL A 196 -18.23 -0.04 14.07
N SER A 197 -18.83 -0.87 14.93
CA SER A 197 -19.54 -0.43 16.14
C SER A 197 -18.69 -0.50 17.41
N SER A 198 -17.82 -1.50 17.53
CA SER A 198 -16.97 -1.72 18.71
C SER A 198 -15.85 -0.68 18.81
N TRP A 199 -15.67 -0.09 19.98
CA TRP A 199 -14.60 0.88 20.20
C TRP A 199 -13.20 0.28 20.01
N ALA A 200 -12.99 -1.00 20.37
CA ALA A 200 -11.73 -1.68 20.14
C ALA A 200 -11.41 -1.83 18.63
N GLN A 201 -12.43 -2.14 17.83
CA GLN A 201 -12.29 -2.18 16.37
C GLN A 201 -12.04 -0.78 15.78
N ARG A 202 -12.69 0.27 16.30
CA ARG A 202 -12.43 1.67 15.89
C ARG A 202 -11.00 2.07 16.19
N LEU A 203 -10.48 1.71 17.38
CA LEU A 203 -9.09 1.98 17.75
C LEU A 203 -8.11 1.24 16.83
N ALA A 204 -8.33 -0.05 16.59
CA ALA A 204 -7.49 -0.84 15.68
C ALA A 204 -7.52 -0.27 14.25
N ALA A 205 -8.70 0.12 13.76
CA ALA A 205 -8.85 0.78 12.47
C ALA A 205 -8.10 2.11 12.41
N GLY A 206 -8.22 2.94 13.45
CA GLY A 206 -7.50 4.22 13.56
C GLY A 206 -5.98 4.03 13.54
N ILE A 207 -5.45 3.10 14.32
CA ILE A 207 -4.01 2.78 14.33
C ILE A 207 -3.55 2.36 12.92
N CYS A 208 -4.34 1.52 12.25
CA CYS A 208 -3.98 1.03 10.91
C CYS A 208 -4.10 2.12 9.84
N THR A 209 -5.19 2.89 9.81
CA THR A 209 -5.44 3.89 8.76
C THR A 209 -4.66 5.17 8.96
N VAL A 210 -4.39 5.57 10.20
CA VAL A 210 -3.66 6.80 10.54
C VAL A 210 -2.16 6.56 10.69
N GLY A 211 -1.74 5.38 11.13
CA GLY A 211 -0.33 5.05 11.38
C GLY A 211 0.28 4.15 10.33
N LEU A 212 -0.20 2.91 10.25
CA LEU A 212 0.41 1.87 9.42
C LEU A 212 0.31 2.19 7.91
N ALA A 213 -0.86 2.61 7.43
CA ALA A 213 -1.09 2.89 6.02
C ALA A 213 -0.20 4.05 5.54
N PRO A 214 -0.20 5.26 6.14
CA PRO A 214 0.70 6.33 5.73
C PRO A 214 2.18 5.95 5.81
N ALA A 215 2.60 5.24 6.85
CA ALA A 215 4.00 4.83 6.98
C ALA A 215 4.43 3.88 5.84
N GLY A 216 3.63 2.87 5.53
CA GLY A 216 3.92 1.92 4.46
C GLY A 216 3.84 2.56 3.07
N GLU A 217 2.82 3.37 2.83
CA GLU A 217 2.61 4.04 1.54
C GLU A 217 3.70 5.07 1.25
N GLU A 218 4.02 5.94 2.20
CA GLU A 218 5.08 6.93 2.01
C GLU A 218 6.45 6.26 1.83
N MET A 219 6.69 5.17 2.57
CA MET A 219 7.92 4.39 2.40
C MET A 219 8.02 3.79 1.00
N LEU A 220 6.94 3.21 0.50
CA LEU A 220 6.92 2.61 -0.84
C LEU A 220 7.06 3.68 -1.93
N PHE A 221 6.19 4.70 -1.90
CA PHE A 221 6.10 5.67 -2.98
C PHE A 221 7.22 6.71 -2.92
N ARG A 222 7.44 7.37 -1.77
CA ARG A 222 8.42 8.46 -1.63
C ARG A 222 9.78 7.97 -1.18
N GLY A 223 9.80 6.95 -0.31
CA GLY A 223 11.04 6.38 0.19
C GLY A 223 11.79 5.54 -0.85
N ILE A 224 11.07 4.79 -1.70
CA ILE A 224 11.64 3.77 -2.58
C ILE A 224 11.39 4.09 -4.06
N LEU A 225 10.14 4.08 -4.53
CA LEU A 225 9.84 4.19 -5.97
C LEU A 225 10.28 5.52 -6.56
N TYR A 226 9.87 6.63 -5.94
CA TYR A 226 10.19 7.97 -6.44
C TYR A 226 11.69 8.20 -6.60
N PRO A 227 12.55 8.03 -5.57
CA PRO A 227 13.98 8.26 -5.72
C PRO A 227 14.64 7.26 -6.68
N THR A 228 14.17 6.02 -6.75
CA THR A 228 14.73 5.01 -7.67
C THR A 228 14.54 5.42 -9.13
N ILE A 229 13.35 5.84 -9.54
CA ILE A 229 13.06 6.29 -10.91
C ILE A 229 13.78 7.62 -11.20
N LYS A 230 13.82 8.53 -10.22
CA LYS A 230 14.51 9.82 -10.34
C LYS A 230 16.01 9.63 -10.57
N GLN A 231 16.66 8.74 -9.83
CA GLN A 231 18.09 8.43 -9.94
C GLN A 231 18.42 7.67 -11.24
N ALA A 232 17.47 6.97 -11.82
CA ALA A 232 17.62 6.38 -13.15
C ALA A 232 17.60 7.43 -14.29
N GLY A 233 17.50 8.73 -13.98
CA GLY A 233 17.54 9.83 -14.95
C GLY A 233 16.17 10.35 -15.37
N PHE A 234 15.07 9.92 -14.75
CA PHE A 234 13.71 10.27 -15.15
C PHE A 234 12.94 11.07 -14.07
N PRO A 235 13.39 12.30 -13.67
CA PRO A 235 12.79 13.03 -12.55
C PRO A 235 11.33 13.43 -12.76
N LYS A 236 10.94 13.86 -13.98
CA LYS A 236 9.56 14.21 -14.30
C LYS A 236 8.66 12.98 -14.33
N LEU A 237 9.14 11.90 -14.95
CA LEU A 237 8.42 10.61 -14.97
C LEU A 237 8.23 10.08 -13.55
N SER A 238 9.27 10.13 -12.71
CA SER A 238 9.21 9.73 -11.30
C SER A 238 8.08 10.45 -10.57
N LEU A 239 8.00 11.78 -10.70
CA LEU A 239 6.96 12.58 -10.03
C LEU A 239 5.55 12.16 -10.48
N TRP A 240 5.30 12.14 -11.78
CA TRP A 240 3.97 11.87 -12.29
C TRP A 240 3.57 10.40 -12.14
N LEU A 241 4.46 9.46 -12.45
CA LEU A 241 4.16 8.03 -12.37
C LEU A 241 3.84 7.61 -10.93
N THR A 242 4.65 8.03 -9.96
CA THR A 242 4.37 7.65 -8.56
C THR A 242 3.14 8.34 -8.00
N SER A 243 2.84 9.58 -8.41
CA SER A 243 1.67 10.30 -7.94
C SER A 243 0.37 9.75 -8.56
N LEU A 244 0.38 9.46 -9.86
CA LEU A 244 -0.76 8.82 -10.53
C LEU A 244 -1.01 7.41 -9.99
N ALA A 245 0.06 6.61 -9.80
CA ALA A 245 -0.06 5.27 -9.24
C ALA A 245 -0.60 5.31 -7.81
N PHE A 246 -0.14 6.26 -6.97
CA PHE A 246 -0.66 6.46 -5.63
C PHE A 246 -2.17 6.75 -5.62
N ALA A 247 -2.65 7.65 -6.47
CA ALA A 247 -4.07 7.95 -6.57
C ALA A 247 -4.87 6.75 -7.13
N ALA A 248 -4.33 6.07 -8.14
CA ALA A 248 -5.00 4.98 -8.85
C ALA A 248 -5.20 3.71 -7.98
N ILE A 249 -4.27 3.38 -7.09
CA ILE A 249 -4.41 2.19 -6.21
C ILE A 249 -5.57 2.28 -5.23
N HIS A 250 -6.11 3.48 -4.98
CA HIS A 250 -7.29 3.68 -4.14
C HIS A 250 -8.60 3.32 -4.84
N LEU A 251 -8.57 3.06 -6.15
CA LEU A 251 -9.69 2.57 -6.97
C LEU A 251 -10.98 3.35 -6.77
N ASN A 252 -10.89 4.66 -6.59
CA ASN A 252 -12.04 5.52 -6.32
C ASN A 252 -11.96 6.83 -7.13
N ALA A 253 -12.95 7.05 -7.99
CA ALA A 253 -12.95 8.18 -8.90
C ALA A 253 -13.13 9.53 -8.17
N VAL A 254 -13.96 9.58 -7.13
CA VAL A 254 -14.21 10.82 -6.35
C VAL A 254 -12.96 11.31 -5.65
N THR A 255 -12.16 10.39 -5.11
CA THR A 255 -10.94 10.71 -4.37
C THR A 255 -9.68 10.75 -5.23
N PHE A 256 -9.76 10.37 -6.51
CA PHE A 256 -8.60 10.30 -7.40
C PHE A 256 -7.87 11.64 -7.52
N LEU A 257 -8.57 12.73 -7.85
CA LEU A 257 -7.95 14.05 -8.00
C LEU A 257 -7.44 14.62 -6.67
N PRO A 258 -8.20 14.61 -5.56
CA PRO A 258 -7.67 14.96 -4.25
C PRO A 258 -6.40 14.20 -3.86
N LEU A 259 -6.37 12.88 -4.07
CA LEU A 259 -5.22 12.04 -3.75
C LEU A 259 -4.03 12.28 -4.70
N LEU A 260 -4.27 12.59 -5.96
CA LEU A 260 -3.22 12.99 -6.89
C LEU A 260 -2.55 14.28 -6.43
N VAL A 261 -3.33 15.30 -6.05
CA VAL A 261 -2.79 16.57 -5.57
C VAL A 261 -2.05 16.38 -4.23
N LEU A 262 -2.63 15.60 -3.32
CA LEU A 262 -1.94 15.20 -2.08
C LEU A 262 -0.61 14.53 -2.39
N SER A 263 -0.59 13.56 -3.31
CA SER A 263 0.61 12.82 -3.69
C SER A 263 1.72 13.72 -4.24
N LEU A 264 1.39 14.68 -5.09
CA LEU A 264 2.33 15.69 -5.58
C LEU A 264 2.90 16.53 -4.43
N LEU A 265 2.04 16.97 -3.51
CA LEU A 265 2.43 17.73 -2.33
C LEU A 265 3.36 16.94 -1.41
N LEU A 266 3.05 15.67 -1.13
CA LEU A 266 3.87 14.79 -0.30
C LEU A 266 5.26 14.55 -0.92
N THR A 267 5.32 14.41 -2.25
CA THR A 267 6.58 14.28 -2.98
C THR A 267 7.40 15.57 -2.90
N PHE A 268 6.77 16.73 -3.10
CA PHE A 268 7.42 18.04 -2.92
C PHE A 268 7.96 18.21 -1.50
N LEU A 269 7.19 17.81 -0.49
CA LEU A 269 7.58 17.91 0.91
C LEU A 269 8.80 17.03 1.22
N TYR A 270 8.84 15.80 0.68
CA TYR A 270 10.01 14.94 0.79
C TYR A 270 11.26 15.53 0.11
N GLU A 271 11.10 16.11 -1.08
CA GLU A 271 12.18 16.81 -1.79
C GLU A 271 12.77 17.97 -0.97
N LYS A 272 11.92 18.73 -0.30
CA LYS A 272 12.33 19.90 0.48
C LYS A 272 12.98 19.55 1.81
N THR A 273 12.48 18.50 2.48
CA THR A 273 12.94 18.16 3.82
C THR A 273 14.04 17.09 3.82
N ASN A 274 14.17 16.32 2.75
CA ASN A 274 14.99 15.10 2.70
C ASN A 274 14.76 14.18 3.90
N ASN A 275 13.52 14.21 4.44
CA ASN A 275 13.11 13.44 5.61
C ASN A 275 11.70 12.90 5.40
N LEU A 276 11.56 11.57 5.39
CA LEU A 276 10.29 10.89 5.13
C LEU A 276 9.25 11.10 6.24
N LEU A 277 9.66 11.55 7.44
CA LEU A 277 8.70 11.89 8.51
C LEU A 277 7.77 13.03 8.10
N ALA A 278 8.23 13.99 7.29
CA ALA A 278 7.40 15.10 6.88
C ALA A 278 6.17 14.64 6.05
N PRO A 279 6.33 13.90 4.93
CA PRO A 279 5.19 13.39 4.20
C PRO A 279 4.38 12.34 5.00
N ILE A 280 5.00 11.47 5.81
CA ILE A 280 4.28 10.53 6.69
C ILE A 280 3.37 11.30 7.64
N THR A 281 3.86 12.35 8.28
CA THR A 281 3.06 13.17 9.21
C THR A 281 1.92 13.87 8.49
N THR A 282 2.18 14.50 7.33
CA THR A 282 1.15 15.16 6.54
C THR A 282 0.01 14.19 6.18
N HIS A 283 0.37 13.01 5.69
CA HIS A 283 -0.56 11.96 5.30
C HIS A 283 -1.33 11.41 6.52
N ALA A 284 -0.62 11.14 7.63
CA ALA A 284 -1.24 10.66 8.87
C ALA A 284 -2.23 11.67 9.46
N VAL A 285 -1.90 12.96 9.47
CA VAL A 285 -2.81 14.02 9.93
C VAL A 285 -4.04 14.12 9.02
N PHE A 286 -3.84 14.07 7.69
CA PHE A 286 -4.95 14.04 6.73
C PHE A 286 -5.89 12.86 7.01
N ASN A 287 -5.37 11.65 7.14
CA ASN A 287 -6.15 10.46 7.44
C ASN A 287 -6.82 10.53 8.82
N ALA A 288 -6.12 11.08 9.84
CA ALA A 288 -6.69 11.24 11.18
C ALA A 288 -7.92 12.16 11.19
N VAL A 289 -7.83 13.30 10.49
CA VAL A 289 -8.96 14.23 10.40
C VAL A 289 -10.13 13.57 9.67
N GLN A 290 -9.90 12.88 8.56
CA GLN A 290 -10.94 12.16 7.83
C GLN A 290 -11.56 11.04 8.69
N PHE A 291 -10.74 10.31 9.45
CA PHE A 291 -11.17 9.25 10.35
C PHE A 291 -12.07 9.81 11.47
N VAL A 292 -11.65 10.89 12.13
CA VAL A 292 -12.45 11.56 13.18
C VAL A 292 -13.74 12.12 12.62
N TRP A 293 -13.67 12.79 11.46
CA TRP A 293 -14.84 13.35 10.78
C TRP A 293 -15.89 12.28 10.47
N LEU A 294 -15.45 11.09 10.02
CA LEU A 294 -16.34 9.97 9.74
C LEU A 294 -17.20 9.57 10.95
N TYR A 295 -16.62 9.58 12.16
CA TYR A 295 -17.33 9.18 13.38
C TYR A 295 -18.10 10.34 14.05
N LEU A 296 -17.77 11.58 13.74
CA LEU A 296 -18.57 12.73 14.20
C LEU A 296 -19.88 12.89 13.41
N GLN A 297 -19.99 12.25 12.24
CA GLN A 297 -21.20 12.26 11.40
C GLN A 297 -22.14 11.07 11.66
N GLN A 298 -21.78 10.14 12.52
CA GLN A 298 -22.61 9.00 12.96
C GLN A 298 -23.37 9.32 14.22
#